data_c6242e5de43aca53d80b3d09743706f1
#
_entry.id   c6242e5de43aca53d80b3d09743706f1
#
_cell.length_a   1.000
_cell.length_b   1.000
_cell.length_c   1.000
_cell.angle_alpha   90.00
_cell.angle_beta   90.00
_cell.angle_gamma   90.00
#
_symmetry.space_group_name_H-M   'P 1'
#
loop_
_entity.id
_entity.type
_entity.pdbx_description
1 polymer ?
#
loop_
_entity_poly.entity_id
_entity_poly.type
_entity_poly.pdbx_seq_one_letter_code
_entity_poly.pdbx_strand_id
1 'polypeptide(L)'
;MRRILCGSLAATLALIASTVSPARAQMHMQHPMEMHRGPLGIPETRGGSGTSWLPDESPMHDAHFMLGSWTLMLHGVGFFQYDWQGGSRGSNQVGVVNWAMAAASRPLGDGQLQLRGMLSAEPWTIGSRGYPLLVQSGESYQGTPLHDRQHPHDLVMELAALYERPVARNLGLSLYLAPVGEPALGPVAFPHRPSTADDPLAPISHHWQDGTHITFGVLTAGVFTRTVKLEASWFNGREPDENRTDFDYAGRRLDSYSGRFTVNPGSRWSLSAWYAYLKSPEGLHPDESLHRLGAAVLTTQPVGNAGTWSSALIYGANHQIGTGRLASSVLLESTLAPDRWNSFFIRAEYVRKSAEELVIASAPPTTAYDVGALALGYLRTVGTVAGLSAGVGARGSVTFVPPSLEVVYGSRTPTGVAIYLRLRPAGSHGKTMNMDGMPEMHLGSHD
;
A
#
# COMPACT_ATOMS: atom_id res chain seq x y z
N MET A 1 -32.60 -15.34 19.24
CA MET A 1 -32.86 -13.94 18.96
C MET A 1 -31.53 -13.27 18.55
N ARG A 2 -31.10 -13.42 17.31
CA ARG A 2 -29.98 -12.69 16.70
C ARG A 2 -30.17 -12.69 15.17
N ARG A 3 -31.05 -11.88 14.69
CA ARG A 3 -31.21 -11.48 13.28
C ARG A 3 -31.68 -10.03 13.31
N ILE A 4 -31.09 -9.19 12.51
CA ILE A 4 -31.30 -7.75 12.28
C ILE A 4 -30.06 -6.96 12.74
N LEU A 5 -29.11 -6.77 11.85
CA LEU A 5 -28.17 -5.61 11.80
C LEU A 5 -27.27 -5.59 10.55
N CYS A 6 -27.62 -6.30 9.48
CA CYS A 6 -26.87 -6.25 8.20
C CYS A 6 -27.44 -5.27 7.15
N GLY A 7 -28.49 -4.51 7.48
CA GLY A 7 -29.20 -3.68 6.49
C GLY A 7 -28.76 -2.21 6.40
N SER A 8 -28.01 -1.69 7.37
CA SER A 8 -27.86 -0.23 7.50
C SER A 8 -26.59 0.37 6.90
N LEU A 9 -25.55 -0.40 6.64
CA LEU A 9 -24.30 0.13 6.12
C LEU A 9 -24.27 0.27 4.59
N ALA A 10 -25.02 -0.55 3.87
CA ALA A 10 -25.15 -0.41 2.41
C ALA A 10 -25.95 0.82 2.00
N ALA A 11 -26.84 1.31 2.87
CA ALA A 11 -27.68 2.47 2.61
C ALA A 11 -26.94 3.80 2.74
N THR A 12 -25.90 3.88 3.58
CA THR A 12 -25.17 5.14 3.83
C THR A 12 -24.17 5.48 2.71
N LEU A 13 -23.59 4.49 2.03
CA LEU A 13 -22.77 4.74 0.84
C LEU A 13 -23.61 5.05 -0.42
N ALA A 14 -24.85 4.60 -0.48
CA ALA A 14 -25.75 4.89 -1.61
C ALA A 14 -26.37 6.29 -1.53
N LEU A 15 -26.44 6.94 -0.37
CA LEU A 15 -27.06 8.26 -0.21
C LEU A 15 -26.18 9.43 -0.67
N ILE A 16 -24.87 9.23 -0.85
CA ILE A 16 -23.97 10.27 -1.37
C ILE A 16 -24.01 10.31 -2.91
N ALA A 17 -24.52 9.28 -3.58
CA ALA A 17 -24.55 9.19 -5.04
C ALA A 17 -25.83 9.75 -5.70
N SER A 18 -26.86 10.17 -4.96
CA SER A 18 -28.18 10.40 -5.53
C SER A 18 -28.61 11.87 -5.76
N THR A 19 -27.71 12.86 -5.63
CA THR A 19 -28.09 14.27 -5.79
C THR A 19 -27.27 15.06 -6.83
N VAL A 20 -26.68 14.42 -7.82
CA VAL A 20 -26.01 15.16 -8.91
C VAL A 20 -26.82 15.07 -10.19
N SER A 21 -27.67 16.06 -10.45
CA SER A 21 -28.29 16.29 -11.75
C SER A 21 -27.21 16.71 -12.77
N PRO A 22 -27.24 16.20 -14.02
CA PRO A 22 -26.28 16.63 -15.04
C PRO A 22 -26.62 18.00 -15.58
N ALA A 23 -26.00 19.05 -15.02
CA ALA A 23 -26.02 20.35 -15.71
C ALA A 23 -25.07 20.28 -16.90
N ARG A 24 -25.62 20.45 -18.12
CA ARG A 24 -24.84 20.65 -19.36
C ARG A 24 -24.15 22.01 -19.29
N ALA A 25 -22.90 22.06 -18.85
CA ALA A 25 -22.04 23.22 -19.06
C ALA A 25 -21.23 23.01 -20.35
N GLN A 26 -21.44 23.87 -21.35
CA GLN A 26 -20.54 24.01 -22.50
C GLN A 26 -19.23 24.61 -21.98
N MET A 27 -18.17 23.81 -21.95
CA MET A 27 -16.83 24.27 -21.59
C MET A 27 -16.05 24.68 -22.83
N HIS A 28 -15.63 25.93 -22.88
CA HIS A 28 -14.56 26.40 -23.75
C HIS A 28 -13.25 25.78 -23.28
N MET A 29 -12.68 24.87 -24.08
CA MET A 29 -11.37 24.34 -23.85
C MET A 29 -10.33 25.27 -24.47
N GLN A 30 -9.45 25.84 -23.67
CA GLN A 30 -8.08 26.19 -24.07
C GLN A 30 -7.25 26.43 -22.82
N HIS A 31 -6.50 25.38 -22.37
CA HIS A 31 -5.13 25.48 -21.86
C HIS A 31 -4.62 24.02 -21.68
N PRO A 32 -3.41 23.67 -22.18
CA PRO A 32 -2.78 22.41 -21.80
C PRO A 32 -2.56 22.45 -20.29
N MET A 33 -3.07 21.46 -19.54
CA MET A 33 -2.83 21.38 -18.11
C MET A 33 -1.33 21.28 -17.87
N GLU A 34 -0.77 22.26 -17.18
CA GLU A 34 0.50 22.10 -16.50
C GLU A 34 0.30 20.98 -15.49
N MET A 35 1.01 19.84 -15.68
CA MET A 35 1.11 18.82 -14.63
C MET A 35 1.58 19.53 -13.37
N HIS A 36 0.80 19.42 -12.29
CA HIS A 36 1.20 19.97 -11.01
C HIS A 36 2.60 19.45 -10.68
N ARG A 37 3.50 20.35 -10.43
CA ARG A 37 4.87 20.04 -10.09
C ARG A 37 5.16 20.52 -8.68
N GLY A 38 5.68 19.62 -7.88
CA GLY A 38 6.18 19.92 -6.55
C GLY A 38 7.47 20.74 -6.57
N PRO A 39 8.11 20.91 -5.42
CA PRO A 39 9.39 21.59 -5.30
C PRO A 39 10.44 21.04 -6.26
N LEU A 40 11.32 21.90 -6.74
CA LEU A 40 12.32 21.62 -7.79
C LEU A 40 11.72 21.15 -9.13
N GLY A 41 10.41 21.29 -9.35
CA GLY A 41 9.74 20.81 -10.56
C GLY A 41 9.63 19.28 -10.67
N ILE A 42 9.64 18.58 -9.56
CA ILE A 42 9.38 17.13 -9.49
C ILE A 42 7.90 16.86 -9.77
N PRO A 43 7.55 15.94 -10.69
CA PRO A 43 6.15 15.63 -10.97
C PRO A 43 5.46 14.94 -9.78
N GLU A 44 4.18 15.20 -9.55
CA GLU A 44 3.39 14.59 -8.47
C GLU A 44 3.29 13.06 -8.62
N THR A 45 3.33 12.54 -9.84
CA THR A 45 3.36 11.10 -10.13
C THR A 45 4.53 10.35 -9.48
N ARG A 46 5.60 11.09 -9.08
CA ARG A 46 6.74 10.51 -8.36
C ARG A 46 6.43 10.16 -6.92
N GLY A 47 5.41 10.76 -6.31
CA GLY A 47 5.02 10.47 -4.92
C GLY A 47 4.50 9.05 -4.77
N GLY A 48 5.14 8.27 -3.89
CA GLY A 48 4.68 6.96 -3.45
C GLY A 48 4.05 6.99 -2.06
N SER A 49 4.03 5.86 -1.36
CA SER A 49 3.63 5.78 0.04
C SER A 49 4.66 6.49 0.94
N GLY A 50 4.20 7.02 2.08
CA GLY A 50 5.07 7.78 2.97
C GLY A 50 5.82 8.90 2.24
N THR A 51 7.13 8.83 2.25
CA THR A 51 8.01 9.76 1.51
C THR A 51 8.72 9.08 0.33
N SER A 52 8.34 7.87 -0.03
CA SER A 52 8.99 7.09 -1.10
C SER A 52 8.78 7.68 -2.50
N TRP A 53 9.65 7.31 -3.43
CA TRP A 53 9.56 7.74 -4.82
C TRP A 53 9.24 6.59 -5.77
N LEU A 54 8.34 6.86 -6.70
CA LEU A 54 8.02 6.07 -7.88
C LEU A 54 8.78 6.58 -9.12
N PRO A 55 8.83 5.83 -10.22
CA PRO A 55 9.11 6.36 -11.55
C PRO A 55 8.10 7.46 -11.92
N ASP A 56 8.54 8.53 -12.61
CA ASP A 56 7.67 9.64 -13.01
C ASP A 56 6.56 9.23 -13.98
N GLU A 57 6.80 8.17 -14.79
CA GLU A 57 5.84 7.58 -15.73
C GLU A 57 4.78 6.69 -15.04
N SER A 58 4.77 6.63 -13.71
CA SER A 58 3.80 5.81 -12.97
C SER A 58 2.38 6.27 -13.22
N PRO A 59 1.44 5.34 -13.53
CA PRO A 59 0.05 5.70 -13.73
C PRO A 59 -0.58 6.17 -12.41
N MET A 60 -1.35 7.24 -12.46
CA MET A 60 -2.16 7.72 -11.36
C MET A 60 -3.62 7.34 -11.57
N HIS A 61 -4.22 6.77 -10.51
CA HIS A 61 -5.64 6.40 -10.47
C HIS A 61 -6.32 7.18 -9.35
N ASP A 62 -6.41 8.49 -9.55
CA ASP A 62 -6.90 9.45 -8.58
C ASP A 62 -7.87 10.44 -9.21
N ALA A 63 -8.53 11.21 -8.37
CA ALA A 63 -9.37 12.33 -8.77
C ALA A 63 -8.85 13.60 -8.10
N HIS A 64 -8.68 14.66 -8.90
CA HIS A 64 -8.18 15.95 -8.43
C HIS A 64 -9.27 17.01 -8.44
N PHE A 65 -9.28 17.84 -7.37
CA PHE A 65 -10.22 18.94 -7.19
C PHE A 65 -9.46 20.17 -6.70
N MET A 66 -9.90 21.35 -7.12
CA MET A 66 -9.40 22.62 -6.57
C MET A 66 -10.40 23.19 -5.57
N LEU A 67 -9.91 23.60 -4.40
CA LEU A 67 -10.69 24.28 -3.37
C LEU A 67 -9.88 25.50 -2.87
N GLY A 68 -10.13 26.66 -3.45
CA GLY A 68 -9.33 27.84 -3.23
C GLY A 68 -7.86 27.60 -3.60
N SER A 69 -6.96 27.79 -2.64
CA SER A 69 -5.52 27.53 -2.80
C SER A 69 -5.10 26.08 -2.56
N TRP A 70 -6.03 25.17 -2.27
CA TRP A 70 -5.77 23.76 -2.03
C TRP A 70 -6.04 22.92 -3.28
N THR A 71 -5.11 22.04 -3.62
CA THR A 71 -5.33 20.92 -4.53
C THR A 71 -5.66 19.70 -3.70
N LEU A 72 -6.84 19.14 -3.87
CA LEU A 72 -7.29 17.92 -3.22
C LEU A 72 -7.11 16.75 -4.18
N MET A 73 -6.55 15.64 -3.70
CA MET A 73 -6.43 14.37 -4.42
C MET A 73 -7.19 13.30 -3.63
N LEU A 74 -8.00 12.52 -4.33
CA LEU A 74 -8.63 11.32 -3.79
C LEU A 74 -8.11 10.11 -4.55
N HIS A 75 -7.59 9.14 -3.82
CA HIS A 75 -7.03 7.89 -4.32
C HIS A 75 -7.54 6.72 -3.48
N GLY A 76 -7.61 5.53 -4.08
CA GLY A 76 -8.04 4.35 -3.33
C GLY A 76 -8.44 3.21 -4.25
N VAL A 77 -8.67 2.06 -3.64
CA VAL A 77 -9.15 0.86 -4.33
C VAL A 77 -9.96 -0.02 -3.38
N GLY A 78 -10.96 -0.67 -3.93
CA GLY A 78 -11.69 -1.76 -3.26
C GLY A 78 -11.72 -2.99 -4.15
N PHE A 79 -11.35 -4.14 -3.59
CA PHE A 79 -11.45 -5.45 -4.22
C PHE A 79 -12.48 -6.28 -3.47
N PHE A 80 -13.68 -6.42 -4.01
CA PHE A 80 -14.64 -7.40 -3.52
C PHE A 80 -14.25 -8.75 -4.11
N GLN A 81 -13.82 -9.69 -3.26
CA GLN A 81 -13.20 -10.93 -3.72
C GLN A 81 -13.78 -12.17 -3.05
N TYR A 82 -13.75 -13.27 -3.78
CA TYR A 82 -13.73 -14.62 -3.26
C TYR A 82 -12.32 -15.17 -3.44
N ASP A 83 -11.66 -15.51 -2.33
CA ASP A 83 -10.33 -16.10 -2.29
C ASP A 83 -10.44 -17.52 -1.74
N TRP A 84 -9.82 -18.46 -2.45
CA TRP A 84 -9.69 -19.86 -2.08
C TRP A 84 -8.22 -20.28 -2.15
N GLN A 85 -7.74 -20.86 -1.06
CA GLN A 85 -6.42 -21.45 -0.93
C GLN A 85 -6.57 -22.93 -0.65
N GLY A 86 -5.93 -23.78 -1.44
CA GLY A 86 -5.98 -25.24 -1.33
C GLY A 86 -4.94 -25.82 -0.35
N GLY A 87 -4.92 -27.16 -0.24
CA GLY A 87 -4.06 -27.88 0.70
C GLY A 87 -4.64 -27.98 2.11
N SER A 88 -3.94 -28.71 3.00
CA SER A 88 -4.41 -29.02 4.36
C SER A 88 -4.53 -27.75 5.25
N ARG A 89 -3.76 -26.71 4.96
CA ARG A 89 -3.82 -25.41 5.64
C ARG A 89 -4.60 -24.36 4.85
N GLY A 90 -5.17 -24.77 3.72
CA GLY A 90 -5.99 -23.92 2.88
C GLY A 90 -7.31 -23.53 3.54
N SER A 91 -7.87 -22.43 3.09
CA SER A 91 -9.21 -21.98 3.48
C SER A 91 -9.78 -21.07 2.39
N ASN A 92 -11.02 -20.62 2.56
CA ASN A 92 -11.65 -19.69 1.64
C ASN A 92 -12.35 -18.56 2.36
N GLN A 93 -12.56 -17.45 1.68
CA GLN A 93 -13.22 -16.28 2.24
C GLN A 93 -13.80 -15.39 1.14
N VAL A 94 -14.98 -14.83 1.43
CA VAL A 94 -15.50 -13.65 0.74
C VAL A 94 -15.18 -12.44 1.60
N GLY A 95 -14.65 -11.37 0.99
CA GLY A 95 -14.30 -10.15 1.71
C GLY A 95 -14.03 -8.98 0.78
N VAL A 96 -13.75 -7.82 1.37
CA VAL A 96 -13.34 -6.64 0.61
C VAL A 96 -12.00 -6.15 1.15
N VAL A 97 -10.94 -6.33 0.37
CA VAL A 97 -9.64 -5.65 0.57
C VAL A 97 -9.81 -4.22 0.07
N ASN A 98 -9.47 -3.24 0.89
CA ASN A 98 -9.75 -1.85 0.51
C ASN A 98 -8.90 -0.84 1.27
N TRP A 99 -8.71 0.32 0.63
CA TRP A 99 -8.22 1.53 1.27
C TRP A 99 -8.64 2.75 0.47
N ALA A 100 -8.72 3.90 1.14
CA ALA A 100 -9.00 5.19 0.55
C ALA A 100 -8.09 6.25 1.18
N MET A 101 -7.52 7.12 0.34
CA MET A 101 -6.61 8.19 0.73
C MET A 101 -7.13 9.52 0.21
N ALA A 102 -7.05 10.54 1.06
CA ALA A 102 -7.21 11.94 0.67
C ALA A 102 -5.90 12.68 0.95
N ALA A 103 -5.46 13.48 -0.01
CA ALA A 103 -4.34 14.40 0.16
C ALA A 103 -4.78 15.82 -0.21
N ALA A 104 -4.34 16.79 0.60
CA ALA A 104 -4.57 18.21 0.38
C ALA A 104 -3.23 18.93 0.31
N SER A 105 -2.90 19.52 -0.83
CA SER A 105 -1.64 20.22 -1.08
C SER A 105 -1.85 21.71 -1.31
N ARG A 106 -0.94 22.53 -0.81
CA ARG A 106 -0.91 23.97 -1.10
C ARG A 106 0.49 24.54 -0.99
N PRO A 107 0.79 25.63 -1.69
CA PRO A 107 1.99 26.41 -1.41
C PRO A 107 2.00 26.94 0.02
N LEU A 108 3.15 26.89 0.68
CA LEU A 108 3.38 27.46 2.00
C LEU A 108 4.78 28.09 2.05
N GLY A 109 4.86 29.44 2.05
CA GLY A 109 6.13 30.14 1.84
C GLY A 109 6.76 29.75 0.51
N ASP A 110 8.05 29.43 0.53
CA ASP A 110 8.81 28.96 -0.65
C ASP A 110 8.67 27.46 -0.92
N GLY A 111 7.86 26.77 -0.11
CA GLY A 111 7.66 25.32 -0.20
C GLY A 111 6.23 24.93 -0.48
N GLN A 112 5.98 23.63 -0.34
CA GLN A 112 4.68 23.00 -0.48
C GLN A 112 4.35 22.21 0.79
N LEU A 113 3.18 22.45 1.34
CA LEU A 113 2.58 21.64 2.41
C LEU A 113 1.59 20.66 1.80
N GLN A 114 1.69 19.41 2.20
CA GLN A 114 0.70 18.37 1.91
C GLN A 114 0.22 17.74 3.22
N LEU A 115 -1.09 17.68 3.41
CA LEU A 115 -1.75 16.93 4.48
C LEU A 115 -2.35 15.67 3.89
N ARG A 116 -2.18 14.51 4.55
CA ARG A 116 -2.66 13.22 4.06
C ARG A 116 -3.41 12.47 5.14
N GLY A 117 -4.45 11.77 4.71
CA GLY A 117 -5.18 10.81 5.53
C GLY A 117 -5.53 9.59 4.68
N MET A 118 -5.27 8.39 5.20
CA MET A 118 -5.58 7.12 4.55
C MET A 118 -6.30 6.21 5.54
N LEU A 119 -7.39 5.60 5.08
CA LEU A 119 -8.28 4.75 5.87
C LEU A 119 -8.49 3.41 5.18
N SER A 120 -8.73 2.35 5.98
CA SER A 120 -9.20 1.06 5.49
C SER A 120 -10.40 0.57 6.31
N ALA A 121 -11.37 -0.04 5.64
CA ALA A 121 -12.50 -0.71 6.28
C ALA A 121 -12.27 -2.22 6.47
N GLU A 122 -11.05 -2.71 6.25
CA GLU A 122 -10.72 -4.14 6.35
C GLU A 122 -11.03 -4.76 7.72
N PRO A 123 -10.91 -4.06 8.86
CA PRO A 123 -11.33 -4.62 10.15
C PRO A 123 -12.77 -5.17 10.16
N TRP A 124 -13.65 -4.62 9.33
CA TRP A 124 -15.05 -5.05 9.20
C TRP A 124 -15.33 -5.87 7.94
N THR A 125 -14.59 -5.66 6.86
CA THR A 125 -14.87 -6.26 5.54
C THR A 125 -14.10 -7.55 5.29
N ILE A 126 -13.03 -7.79 6.05
CA ILE A 126 -12.24 -9.02 6.05
C ILE A 126 -12.32 -9.69 7.42
N GLY A 127 -12.40 -8.89 8.51
CA GLY A 127 -12.42 -9.33 9.91
C GLY A 127 -11.02 -9.52 10.48
N SER A 128 -10.95 -9.64 11.81
CA SER A 128 -9.72 -9.60 12.60
C SER A 128 -8.67 -10.67 12.25
N ARG A 129 -9.11 -11.80 11.68
CA ARG A 129 -8.21 -12.89 11.24
C ARG A 129 -7.61 -12.64 9.85
N GLY A 130 -7.95 -11.54 9.18
CA GLY A 130 -7.51 -11.28 7.83
C GLY A 130 -8.05 -12.28 6.79
N TYR A 131 -7.40 -12.41 5.63
CA TYR A 131 -7.81 -13.27 4.54
C TYR A 131 -6.79 -14.41 4.28
N PRO A 132 -7.24 -15.54 3.67
CA PRO A 132 -6.36 -16.68 3.38
C PRO A 132 -5.19 -16.30 2.48
N LEU A 133 -3.98 -16.70 2.85
CA LEU A 133 -2.79 -16.58 2.02
C LEU A 133 -1.74 -17.57 2.52
N LEU A 134 -1.57 -18.68 1.82
CA LEU A 134 -0.66 -19.75 2.22
C LEU A 134 0.77 -19.25 2.44
N VAL A 135 1.41 -19.80 3.45
CA VAL A 135 2.75 -19.48 3.94
C VAL A 135 2.94 -18.02 4.36
N GLN A 136 1.87 -17.21 4.41
CA GLN A 136 1.96 -15.88 5.01
C GLN A 136 2.11 -15.99 6.51
N SER A 137 2.90 -15.09 7.06
CA SER A 137 3.20 -15.00 8.49
C SER A 137 3.52 -13.55 8.85
N GLY A 138 3.55 -13.28 10.12
CA GLY A 138 3.71 -11.96 10.73
C GLY A 138 2.44 -11.59 11.48
N GLU A 139 2.60 -10.80 12.52
CA GLU A 139 1.58 -10.39 13.48
C GLU A 139 0.93 -11.54 14.27
N SER A 140 -0.05 -11.19 15.07
CA SER A 140 -0.75 -12.12 15.96
C SER A 140 -2.25 -11.97 15.87
N TYR A 141 -2.97 -13.00 16.34
CA TYR A 141 -4.39 -12.96 16.56
C TYR A 141 -4.74 -13.73 17.85
N GLN A 142 -5.36 -13.04 18.81
CA GLN A 142 -5.68 -13.57 20.14
C GLN A 142 -4.44 -14.12 20.87
N GLY A 143 -3.32 -13.39 20.77
CA GLY A 143 -2.07 -13.74 21.43
C GLY A 143 -1.34 -14.94 20.83
N THR A 144 -1.71 -15.39 19.64
CA THR A 144 -1.03 -16.48 18.92
C THR A 144 -0.54 -16.00 17.55
N PRO A 145 0.57 -16.56 17.02
CA PRO A 145 1.07 -16.17 15.71
C PRO A 145 0.02 -16.41 14.61
N LEU A 146 -0.23 -15.40 13.78
CA LEU A 146 -1.07 -15.53 12.61
C LEU A 146 -0.26 -16.17 11.49
N HIS A 147 -0.75 -17.27 10.94
CA HIS A 147 -0.11 -17.98 9.83
C HIS A 147 -1.10 -18.36 8.75
N ASP A 148 -0.61 -18.51 7.52
CA ASP A 148 -1.41 -18.85 6.33
C ASP A 148 -2.58 -17.88 6.09
N ARG A 149 -2.43 -16.65 6.60
CA ARG A 149 -3.37 -15.55 6.43
C ARG A 149 -2.63 -14.21 6.44
N GLN A 150 -3.11 -13.27 5.62
CA GLN A 150 -2.71 -11.88 5.72
C GLN A 150 -3.64 -11.15 6.69
N HIS A 151 -3.07 -10.47 7.68
CA HIS A 151 -3.82 -9.64 8.62
C HIS A 151 -4.52 -8.47 7.90
N PRO A 152 -5.62 -7.91 8.47
CA PRO A 152 -6.25 -6.70 7.94
C PRO A 152 -5.38 -5.47 8.22
N HIS A 153 -5.50 -4.46 7.39
CA HIS A 153 -4.97 -3.14 7.69
C HIS A 153 -5.74 -2.49 8.86
N ASP A 154 -5.08 -1.57 9.55
CA ASP A 154 -5.73 -0.72 10.55
C ASP A 154 -6.71 0.25 9.89
N LEU A 155 -7.74 0.68 10.65
CA LEU A 155 -8.70 1.68 10.21
C LEU A 155 -8.01 2.95 9.73
N VAL A 156 -7.02 3.43 10.50
CA VAL A 156 -6.22 4.59 10.13
C VAL A 156 -4.84 4.11 9.68
N MET A 157 -4.59 4.14 8.39
CA MET A 157 -3.34 3.69 7.78
C MET A 157 -2.32 4.84 7.68
N GLU A 158 -2.78 6.07 7.48
CA GLU A 158 -1.93 7.27 7.49
C GLU A 158 -2.70 8.48 8.00
N LEU A 159 -2.03 9.28 8.81
CA LEU A 159 -2.39 10.65 9.15
C LEU A 159 -1.09 11.44 9.21
N ALA A 160 -0.84 12.31 8.22
CA ALA A 160 0.49 12.90 8.04
C ALA A 160 0.47 14.33 7.51
N ALA A 161 1.54 15.05 7.81
CA ALA A 161 1.91 16.31 7.18
C ALA A 161 3.31 16.18 6.56
N LEU A 162 3.42 16.49 5.28
CA LEU A 162 4.68 16.57 4.54
C LEU A 162 4.91 18.03 4.12
N TYR A 163 6.06 18.58 4.47
CA TYR A 163 6.50 19.88 4.00
C TYR A 163 7.80 19.73 3.21
N GLU A 164 7.80 20.21 2.00
CA GLU A 164 8.97 20.20 1.12
C GLU A 164 9.27 21.62 0.62
N ARG A 165 10.54 22.01 0.65
CA ARG A 165 10.96 23.33 0.14
C ARG A 165 12.31 23.28 -0.56
N PRO A 166 12.51 24.05 -1.65
CA PRO A 166 13.82 24.28 -2.19
C PRO A 166 14.64 25.17 -1.23
N VAL A 167 15.90 24.82 -1.01
CA VAL A 167 16.86 25.62 -0.24
C VAL A 167 18.00 26.13 -1.11
N ALA A 168 18.16 25.55 -2.32
CA ALA A 168 19.04 26.04 -3.37
C ALA A 168 18.44 25.65 -4.74
N ARG A 169 19.04 26.10 -5.82
CA ARG A 169 18.57 25.85 -7.19
C ARG A 169 18.30 24.37 -7.49
N ASN A 170 19.10 23.46 -6.93
CA ASN A 170 19.03 22.02 -7.18
C ASN A 170 18.93 21.19 -5.90
N LEU A 171 18.62 21.79 -4.77
CA LEU A 171 18.53 21.13 -3.46
C LEU A 171 17.25 21.50 -2.76
N GLY A 172 16.50 20.50 -2.30
CA GLY A 172 15.32 20.62 -1.47
C GLY A 172 15.49 19.91 -0.11
N LEU A 173 14.70 20.33 0.85
CA LEU A 173 14.51 19.68 2.14
C LEU A 173 13.08 19.19 2.26
N SER A 174 12.89 18.03 2.89
CA SER A 174 11.60 17.48 3.25
C SER A 174 11.52 17.18 4.74
N LEU A 175 10.35 17.43 5.33
CA LEU A 175 10.00 17.07 6.69
C LEU A 175 8.64 16.39 6.66
N TYR A 176 8.56 15.17 7.19
CA TYR A 176 7.33 14.38 7.29
C TYR A 176 7.08 14.07 8.75
N LEU A 177 5.88 14.40 9.21
CA LEU A 177 5.38 14.18 10.56
C LEU A 177 4.09 13.38 10.46
N ALA A 178 4.05 12.22 11.08
CA ALA A 178 2.88 11.36 11.04
C ALA A 178 2.60 10.75 12.43
N PRO A 179 1.47 11.11 13.07
CA PRO A 179 0.94 10.30 14.15
C PRO A 179 0.77 8.84 13.75
N VAL A 180 0.28 8.57 12.56
CA VAL A 180 0.27 7.25 11.92
C VAL A 180 0.83 7.40 10.52
N GLY A 181 1.78 6.56 10.11
CA GLY A 181 2.34 6.65 8.77
C GLY A 181 3.51 5.72 8.52
N GLU A 182 4.26 6.00 7.45
CA GLU A 182 5.34 5.18 6.96
C GLU A 182 6.70 5.86 7.14
N PRO A 183 7.67 5.23 7.83
CA PRO A 183 9.03 5.73 7.91
C PRO A 183 9.77 5.56 6.57
N ALA A 184 10.92 6.20 6.42
CA ALA A 184 11.84 6.00 5.29
C ALA A 184 12.51 4.61 5.37
N LEU A 185 11.70 3.56 5.24
CA LEU A 185 12.06 2.16 5.36
C LEU A 185 11.26 1.33 4.33
N GLY A 186 11.94 0.48 3.60
CA GLY A 186 11.29 -0.32 2.57
C GLY A 186 11.20 0.38 1.20
N PRO A 187 10.68 -0.34 0.21
CA PRO A 187 10.25 0.22 -1.07
C PRO A 187 8.95 1.00 -0.89
N VAL A 188 8.36 1.51 -1.96
CA VAL A 188 6.96 1.93 -1.96
C VAL A 188 6.09 0.77 -1.47
N ALA A 189 5.20 1.00 -0.52
CA ALA A 189 4.33 -0.03 0.04
C ALA A 189 3.45 -0.69 -1.04
N PHE A 190 3.17 -1.99 -0.91
CA PHE A 190 2.52 -2.77 -1.96
C PHE A 190 1.17 -2.18 -2.43
N PRO A 191 0.32 -1.56 -1.58
CA PRO A 191 -0.93 -0.97 -2.05
C PRO A 191 -0.76 0.19 -3.03
N HIS A 192 0.42 0.82 -3.04
CA HIS A 192 0.76 1.98 -3.86
C HIS A 192 1.70 1.67 -5.03
N ARG A 193 2.19 0.43 -5.16
CA ARG A 193 3.07 0.05 -6.28
C ARG A 193 2.27 -0.19 -7.56
N PRO A 194 2.59 0.47 -8.68
CA PRO A 194 1.93 0.21 -9.97
C PRO A 194 2.10 -1.22 -10.48
N SER A 195 3.18 -1.90 -10.07
CA SER A 195 3.48 -3.29 -10.45
C SER A 195 2.51 -4.31 -9.84
N THR A 196 1.73 -3.95 -8.81
CA THR A 196 0.76 -4.81 -8.14
C THR A 196 -0.65 -4.20 -8.08
N ALA A 197 -0.90 -3.12 -8.82
CA ALA A 197 -2.13 -2.32 -8.72
C ALA A 197 -3.44 -3.09 -8.98
N ASP A 198 -3.37 -4.26 -9.61
CA ASP A 198 -4.52 -5.09 -9.97
C ASP A 198 -4.50 -6.48 -9.30
N ASP A 199 -3.50 -6.79 -8.44
CA ASP A 199 -3.46 -7.99 -7.60
C ASP A 199 -4.07 -7.67 -6.22
N PRO A 200 -5.20 -8.28 -5.83
CA PRO A 200 -5.85 -7.99 -4.55
C PRO A 200 -5.13 -8.52 -3.32
N LEU A 201 -4.18 -9.47 -3.49
CA LEU A 201 -3.54 -10.11 -2.35
C LEU A 201 -2.16 -9.51 -2.07
N ALA A 202 -1.81 -9.41 -0.79
CA ALA A 202 -0.48 -8.97 -0.34
C ALA A 202 0.62 -9.92 -0.79
N PRO A 203 1.88 -9.46 -0.90
CA PRO A 203 3.02 -10.36 -1.06
C PRO A 203 3.27 -11.19 0.21
N ILE A 204 3.71 -12.45 0.06
CA ILE A 204 4.15 -13.27 1.20
C ILE A 204 5.48 -12.78 1.80
N SER A 205 6.19 -11.92 1.08
CA SER A 205 7.44 -11.24 1.47
C SER A 205 7.23 -9.92 2.20
N HIS A 206 5.97 -9.48 2.40
CA HIS A 206 5.60 -8.18 2.95
C HIS A 206 6.38 -7.81 4.24
N HIS A 207 6.43 -8.70 5.24
CA HIS A 207 7.11 -8.44 6.51
C HIS A 207 8.65 -8.37 6.43
N TRP A 208 9.26 -8.69 5.28
CA TRP A 208 10.69 -8.53 5.01
C TRP A 208 11.02 -7.25 4.24
N GLN A 209 10.01 -6.59 3.68
CA GLN A 209 10.19 -5.50 2.72
C GLN A 209 9.48 -4.22 3.16
N ASP A 210 8.16 -4.23 3.22
CA ASP A 210 7.31 -3.06 3.47
C ASP A 210 6.31 -3.23 4.64
N GLY A 211 6.55 -4.15 5.57
CA GLY A 211 5.69 -4.41 6.73
C GLY A 211 5.55 -3.25 7.72
N THR A 212 6.42 -2.23 7.65
CA THR A 212 6.33 -1.03 8.50
C THR A 212 5.62 0.14 7.83
N HIS A 213 4.80 -0.09 6.78
CA HIS A 213 4.09 0.99 6.10
C HIS A 213 2.95 1.62 6.93
N ILE A 214 2.54 0.98 8.02
CA ILE A 214 1.66 1.53 9.05
C ILE A 214 2.39 1.44 10.38
N THR A 215 2.76 2.58 10.95
CA THR A 215 3.37 2.63 12.29
C THR A 215 2.93 3.91 13.03
N PHE A 216 2.84 3.82 14.36
CA PHE A 216 2.32 4.88 15.19
C PHE A 216 3.45 5.77 15.70
N GLY A 217 3.56 6.96 15.12
CA GLY A 217 4.58 7.96 15.42
C GLY A 217 5.78 7.85 14.49
N VAL A 218 5.86 8.76 13.50
CA VAL A 218 6.95 8.86 12.53
C VAL A 218 7.41 10.30 12.41
N LEU A 219 8.72 10.49 12.46
CA LEU A 219 9.40 11.72 12.08
C LEU A 219 10.42 11.36 11.01
N THR A 220 10.30 11.93 9.81
CA THR A 220 11.27 11.75 8.71
C THR A 220 11.78 13.10 8.25
N ALA A 221 13.10 13.22 8.12
CA ALA A 221 13.76 14.34 7.46
C ALA A 221 14.53 13.85 6.24
N GLY A 222 14.51 14.65 5.17
CA GLY A 222 15.19 14.30 3.94
C GLY A 222 15.82 15.49 3.23
N VAL A 223 16.83 15.19 2.44
CA VAL A 223 17.42 16.11 1.47
C VAL A 223 17.25 15.51 0.07
N PHE A 224 16.89 16.34 -0.91
CA PHE A 224 16.64 15.82 -2.24
C PHE A 224 17.06 16.78 -3.35
N THR A 225 17.38 16.21 -4.48
CA THR A 225 17.53 16.87 -5.77
C THR A 225 16.43 16.35 -6.70
N ARG A 226 16.47 16.71 -7.98
CA ARG A 226 15.55 16.10 -8.97
C ARG A 226 15.79 14.61 -9.21
N THR A 227 16.96 14.10 -8.85
CA THR A 227 17.39 12.73 -9.20
C THR A 227 17.64 11.87 -7.99
N VAL A 228 18.06 12.45 -6.87
CA VAL A 228 18.53 11.73 -5.68
C VAL A 228 17.81 12.24 -4.45
N LYS A 229 17.47 11.33 -3.54
CA LYS A 229 16.89 11.62 -2.22
C LYS A 229 17.58 10.79 -1.15
N LEU A 230 17.96 11.43 -0.05
CA LEU A 230 18.46 10.77 1.17
C LEU A 230 17.56 11.14 2.32
N GLU A 231 17.10 10.15 3.07
CA GLU A 231 16.13 10.30 4.15
C GLU A 231 16.57 9.56 5.39
N ALA A 232 16.20 10.08 6.55
CA ALA A 232 16.32 9.40 7.83
C ALA A 232 15.03 9.55 8.62
N SER A 233 14.63 8.47 9.31
CA SER A 233 13.43 8.46 10.14
C SER A 233 13.74 8.04 11.57
N TRP A 234 12.99 8.65 12.50
CA TRP A 234 12.75 8.19 13.86
C TRP A 234 11.29 7.78 13.98
N PHE A 235 11.05 6.59 14.53
CA PHE A 235 9.71 6.06 14.60
C PHE A 235 9.59 4.98 15.68
N ASN A 236 8.35 4.56 15.94
CA ASN A 236 8.06 3.42 16.74
C ASN A 236 8.15 2.15 15.88
N GLY A 237 9.11 1.27 16.17
CA GLY A 237 9.39 0.10 15.34
C GLY A 237 8.43 -1.07 15.52
N ARG A 238 7.59 -1.04 16.55
CA ARG A 238 6.64 -2.11 16.83
C ARG A 238 5.46 -2.04 15.85
N GLU A 239 5.10 -3.16 15.25
CA GLU A 239 3.91 -3.30 14.43
C GLU A 239 2.63 -2.98 15.24
N PRO A 240 1.54 -2.52 14.58
CA PRO A 240 0.26 -2.29 15.25
C PRO A 240 -0.21 -3.52 16.01
N ASP A 241 -0.99 -3.34 17.08
CA ASP A 241 -1.56 -4.45 17.81
C ASP A 241 -2.81 -5.03 17.11
N GLU A 242 -3.48 -5.98 17.77
CA GLU A 242 -4.65 -6.68 17.20
C GLU A 242 -5.92 -5.83 17.15
N ASN A 243 -5.96 -4.67 17.83
CA ASN A 243 -7.09 -3.75 17.82
C ASN A 243 -6.96 -2.75 16.66
N ARG A 244 -7.41 -3.16 15.48
CA ARG A 244 -7.28 -2.41 14.23
C ARG A 244 -8.08 -1.12 14.15
N THR A 245 -8.79 -0.72 15.19
CA THR A 245 -9.70 0.44 15.16
C THR A 245 -9.32 1.57 16.09
N ASP A 246 -8.26 1.43 16.89
CA ASP A 246 -7.76 2.47 17.77
C ASP A 246 -6.39 3.01 17.35
N PHE A 247 -5.86 3.93 18.15
CA PHE A 247 -4.52 4.48 17.97
C PHE A 247 -3.59 3.80 18.98
N ASP A 248 -2.79 2.87 18.54
CA ASP A 248 -1.91 2.08 19.38
C ASP A 248 -0.65 2.85 19.81
N TYR A 249 -0.80 3.72 20.82
CA TYR A 249 0.31 4.45 21.43
C TYR A 249 0.77 3.89 22.79
N ALA A 250 0.11 2.88 23.32
CA ALA A 250 0.42 2.34 24.65
C ALA A 250 1.84 1.75 24.70
N GLY A 251 2.71 2.28 25.58
CA GLY A 251 4.09 1.84 25.75
C GLY A 251 5.02 2.11 24.56
N ARG A 252 4.54 2.85 23.53
CA ARG A 252 5.32 3.15 22.34
C ARG A 252 6.25 4.33 22.54
N ARG A 253 7.44 4.24 21.92
CA ARG A 253 8.46 5.27 21.93
C ARG A 253 9.09 5.36 20.54
N LEU A 254 9.65 6.52 20.21
CA LEU A 254 10.47 6.67 19.00
C LEU A 254 11.86 6.05 19.28
N ASP A 255 11.97 4.73 19.28
CA ASP A 255 13.16 3.97 19.65
C ASP A 255 13.76 3.18 18.48
N SER A 256 13.19 3.33 17.30
CA SER A 256 13.63 2.74 16.05
C SER A 256 14.05 3.82 15.07
N TYR A 257 14.95 3.49 14.18
CA TYR A 257 15.46 4.44 13.18
C TYR A 257 15.76 3.75 11.86
N SER A 258 15.63 4.51 10.79
CA SER A 258 15.95 4.04 9.44
C SER A 258 16.62 5.13 8.60
N GLY A 259 17.22 4.69 7.49
CA GLY A 259 17.67 5.54 6.40
C GLY A 259 17.33 4.91 5.07
N ARG A 260 16.93 5.75 4.10
CA ARG A 260 16.66 5.34 2.74
C ARG A 260 17.36 6.27 1.77
N PHE A 261 18.01 5.67 0.78
CA PHE A 261 18.61 6.35 -0.37
C PHE A 261 17.83 5.98 -1.61
N THR A 262 17.40 6.97 -2.39
CA THR A 262 16.61 6.75 -3.61
C THR A 262 17.25 7.51 -4.77
N VAL A 263 17.28 6.87 -5.94
CA VAL A 263 17.77 7.48 -7.20
C VAL A 263 16.75 7.24 -8.30
N ASN A 264 16.32 8.32 -8.97
CA ASN A 264 15.53 8.28 -10.21
C ASN A 264 16.43 8.75 -11.36
N PRO A 265 17.14 7.85 -12.05
CA PRO A 265 18.09 8.24 -13.10
C PRO A 265 17.40 8.78 -14.37
N GLY A 266 16.10 8.68 -14.44
CA GLY A 266 15.24 9.19 -15.50
C GLY A 266 13.77 9.02 -15.11
N SER A 267 12.83 9.31 -16.03
CA SER A 267 11.40 9.27 -15.74
C SER A 267 10.84 7.87 -15.52
N ARG A 268 11.55 6.82 -15.96
CA ARG A 268 11.05 5.44 -15.99
C ARG A 268 11.57 4.53 -14.90
N TRP A 269 12.48 5.00 -14.07
CA TRP A 269 13.18 4.18 -13.07
C TRP A 269 13.20 4.86 -11.71
N SER A 270 13.00 4.05 -10.67
CA SER A 270 13.27 4.42 -9.29
C SER A 270 14.03 3.27 -8.62
N LEU A 271 15.21 3.57 -8.09
CA LEU A 271 16.05 2.62 -7.37
C LEU A 271 16.17 3.09 -5.93
N SER A 272 16.00 2.19 -4.98
CA SER A 272 16.16 2.52 -3.56
C SER A 272 16.90 1.45 -2.79
N ALA A 273 17.59 1.86 -1.73
CA ALA A 273 18.18 0.98 -0.74
C ALA A 273 17.91 1.56 0.66
N TRP A 274 17.72 0.69 1.64
CA TRP A 274 17.38 1.07 3.00
C TRP A 274 18.06 0.20 4.05
N TYR A 275 18.15 0.77 5.23
CA TYR A 275 18.56 0.08 6.44
C TYR A 275 17.78 0.63 7.63
N ALA A 276 17.43 -0.25 8.56
CA ALA A 276 16.79 0.12 9.82
C ALA A 276 17.27 -0.72 10.99
N TYR A 277 17.21 -0.15 12.18
CA TYR A 277 17.12 -0.83 13.45
C TYR A 277 15.68 -0.74 13.95
N LEU A 278 15.07 -1.88 14.23
CA LEU A 278 13.72 -2.02 14.76
C LEU A 278 13.78 -2.58 16.18
N LYS A 279 13.27 -1.81 17.12
CA LYS A 279 13.13 -2.23 18.52
C LYS A 279 11.81 -2.94 18.69
N SER A 280 11.85 -4.21 19.13
CA SER A 280 10.66 -5.01 19.46
C SER A 280 9.56 -4.95 18.40
N PRO A 281 9.85 -5.28 17.11
CA PRO A 281 8.85 -5.13 16.04
C PRO A 281 7.66 -6.06 16.22
N GLU A 282 7.89 -7.27 16.71
CA GLU A 282 6.86 -8.29 16.87
C GLU A 282 6.23 -8.23 18.27
N GLY A 283 4.90 -8.15 18.32
CA GLY A 283 4.16 -8.06 19.60
C GLY A 283 4.35 -9.27 20.52
N LEU A 284 4.52 -10.46 19.95
CA LEU A 284 4.75 -11.71 20.70
C LEU A 284 6.19 -11.85 21.22
N HIS A 285 7.14 -11.07 20.67
CA HIS A 285 8.56 -11.09 21.01
C HIS A 285 9.07 -9.71 21.44
N PRO A 286 8.54 -9.11 22.53
CA PRO A 286 8.83 -7.73 22.92
C PRO A 286 10.30 -7.47 23.29
N ASP A 287 11.06 -8.51 23.60
CA ASP A 287 12.48 -8.42 23.94
C ASP A 287 13.41 -8.55 22.74
N GLU A 288 12.88 -8.89 21.57
CA GLU A 288 13.66 -9.07 20.35
C GLU A 288 13.74 -7.79 19.54
N SER A 289 14.88 -7.58 18.91
CA SER A 289 15.11 -6.46 18.00
C SER A 289 15.81 -6.98 16.75
N LEU A 290 15.66 -6.27 15.65
CA LEU A 290 16.26 -6.68 14.39
C LEU A 290 16.82 -5.51 13.57
N HIS A 291 17.72 -5.84 12.66
CA HIS A 291 18.10 -4.97 11.56
C HIS A 291 17.34 -5.39 10.30
N ARG A 292 16.67 -4.45 9.65
CA ARG A 292 16.02 -4.65 8.35
C ARG A 292 16.80 -3.91 7.28
N LEU A 293 17.10 -4.59 6.19
CA LEU A 293 17.81 -3.99 5.06
C LEU A 293 17.24 -4.49 3.74
N GLY A 294 17.42 -3.74 2.70
CA GLY A 294 16.99 -4.16 1.37
C GLY A 294 17.27 -3.14 0.29
N ALA A 295 16.87 -3.53 -0.91
CA ALA A 295 16.95 -2.70 -2.10
C ALA A 295 15.79 -3.00 -3.05
N ALA A 296 15.39 -2.01 -3.83
CA ALA A 296 14.33 -2.15 -4.82
C ALA A 296 14.71 -1.44 -6.13
N VAL A 297 14.25 -2.05 -7.22
CA VAL A 297 14.25 -1.44 -8.56
C VAL A 297 12.81 -1.44 -9.04
N LEU A 298 12.26 -0.26 -9.24
CA LEU A 298 10.92 -0.05 -9.81
C LEU A 298 11.06 0.56 -11.19
N THR A 299 10.27 0.09 -12.14
CA THR A 299 10.22 0.68 -13.48
C THR A 299 8.79 0.80 -13.98
N THR A 300 8.52 1.85 -14.72
CA THR A 300 7.28 2.01 -15.49
C THR A 300 7.62 2.46 -16.90
N GLN A 301 7.15 1.70 -17.88
CA GLN A 301 7.37 1.94 -19.30
C GLN A 301 6.03 2.21 -19.98
N PRO A 302 5.91 3.25 -20.84
CA PRO A 302 4.75 3.39 -21.71
C PRO A 302 4.71 2.24 -22.73
N VAL A 303 3.52 1.75 -23.03
CA VAL A 303 3.26 0.69 -24.02
C VAL A 303 2.23 1.19 -25.01
N GLY A 304 2.63 1.24 -26.29
CA GLY A 304 1.76 1.83 -27.33
C GLY A 304 1.39 3.28 -27.01
N ASN A 305 0.14 3.66 -27.32
CA ASN A 305 -0.33 5.04 -27.14
C ASN A 305 -1.06 5.28 -25.80
N ALA A 306 -1.45 4.24 -25.08
CA ALA A 306 -2.27 4.38 -23.87
C ALA A 306 -2.00 3.30 -22.80
N GLY A 307 -1.05 2.44 -23.03
CA GLY A 307 -0.72 1.38 -22.11
C GLY A 307 0.49 1.70 -21.23
N THR A 308 0.65 0.91 -20.17
CA THR A 308 1.78 0.96 -19.24
C THR A 308 2.26 -0.45 -18.90
N TRP A 309 3.56 -0.57 -18.65
CA TRP A 309 4.17 -1.77 -18.11
C TRP A 309 5.01 -1.39 -16.90
N SER A 310 4.53 -1.78 -15.72
CA SER A 310 5.18 -1.48 -14.45
C SER A 310 5.71 -2.76 -13.82
N SER A 311 6.95 -2.73 -13.33
CA SER A 311 7.60 -3.87 -12.70
C SER A 311 8.38 -3.45 -11.48
N ALA A 312 8.52 -4.36 -10.51
CA ALA A 312 9.35 -4.19 -9.33
C ALA A 312 10.16 -5.47 -9.07
N LEU A 313 11.45 -5.29 -8.78
CA LEU A 313 12.32 -6.32 -8.21
C LEU A 313 12.78 -5.81 -6.85
N ILE A 314 12.48 -6.57 -5.80
CA ILE A 314 12.72 -6.16 -4.42
C ILE A 314 13.44 -7.27 -3.67
N TYR A 315 14.50 -6.91 -2.97
CA TYR A 315 15.18 -7.74 -1.99
C TYR A 315 14.95 -7.15 -0.60
N GLY A 316 14.59 -7.96 0.37
CA GLY A 316 14.48 -7.58 1.77
C GLY A 316 15.04 -8.65 2.69
N ALA A 317 15.64 -8.23 3.81
CA ALA A 317 16.18 -9.14 4.80
C ALA A 317 16.02 -8.59 6.22
N ASN A 318 15.67 -9.48 7.14
CA ASN A 318 15.64 -9.26 8.58
C ASN A 318 16.80 -10.03 9.24
N HIS A 319 17.68 -9.32 9.90
CA HIS A 319 18.74 -9.88 10.72
C HIS A 319 18.39 -9.74 12.21
N GLN A 320 17.99 -10.82 12.83
CA GLN A 320 17.54 -10.86 14.22
C GLN A 320 18.73 -10.72 15.18
N ILE A 321 18.68 -9.72 16.04
CA ILE A 321 19.70 -9.47 17.07
C ILE A 321 19.53 -10.52 18.18
N GLY A 322 20.62 -11.11 18.63
CA GLY A 322 20.60 -12.16 19.66
C GLY A 322 20.72 -13.58 19.07
N THR A 323 19.95 -13.95 18.07
CA THR A 323 20.10 -15.25 17.40
C THR A 323 21.07 -15.21 16.24
N GLY A 324 21.33 -14.03 15.65
CA GLY A 324 22.12 -13.85 14.44
C GLY A 324 21.43 -14.39 13.17
N ARG A 325 20.15 -14.78 13.26
CA ARG A 325 19.40 -15.35 12.14
C ARG A 325 19.18 -14.28 11.07
N LEU A 326 19.52 -14.63 9.84
CA LEU A 326 19.20 -13.84 8.64
C LEU A 326 18.07 -14.53 7.89
N ALA A 327 16.92 -13.85 7.80
CA ALA A 327 15.79 -14.24 6.97
C ALA A 327 15.67 -13.28 5.80
N SER A 328 15.67 -13.79 4.57
CA SER A 328 15.68 -12.99 3.35
C SER A 328 14.48 -13.29 2.46
N SER A 329 14.15 -12.34 1.61
CA SER A 329 13.09 -12.44 0.61
C SER A 329 13.52 -11.82 -0.71
N VAL A 330 12.97 -12.35 -1.80
CA VAL A 330 13.04 -11.76 -3.14
C VAL A 330 11.63 -11.74 -3.71
N LEU A 331 11.24 -10.59 -4.25
CA LEU A 331 9.95 -10.37 -4.89
C LEU A 331 10.19 -9.82 -6.30
N LEU A 332 9.58 -10.45 -7.28
CA LEU A 332 9.39 -9.92 -8.62
C LEU A 332 7.90 -9.78 -8.88
N GLU A 333 7.45 -8.58 -9.18
CA GLU A 333 6.07 -8.34 -9.60
C GLU A 333 6.02 -7.45 -10.85
N SER A 334 5.02 -7.67 -11.68
CA SER A 334 4.87 -6.94 -12.93
C SER A 334 3.41 -6.87 -13.35
N THR A 335 2.98 -5.68 -13.78
CA THR A 335 1.66 -5.43 -14.35
C THR A 335 1.81 -4.80 -15.72
N LEU A 336 1.27 -5.46 -16.74
CA LEU A 336 1.15 -4.99 -18.11
C LEU A 336 -0.31 -4.61 -18.39
N ALA A 337 -0.58 -3.32 -18.54
CA ALA A 337 -1.84 -2.78 -19.01
C ALA A 337 -1.64 -2.26 -20.44
N PRO A 338 -1.84 -3.08 -21.50
CA PRO A 338 -1.58 -2.67 -22.88
C PRO A 338 -2.56 -1.60 -23.37
N ASP A 339 -3.69 -1.48 -22.72
CA ASP A 339 -4.75 -0.51 -22.98
C ASP A 339 -5.56 -0.21 -21.70
N ARG A 340 -6.53 0.69 -21.78
CA ARG A 340 -7.40 1.06 -20.64
C ARG A 340 -8.34 -0.06 -20.15
N TRP A 341 -8.44 -1.17 -20.88
CA TRP A 341 -9.41 -2.22 -20.62
C TRP A 341 -8.79 -3.48 -20.04
N ASN A 342 -7.56 -3.79 -20.41
CA ASN A 342 -6.90 -5.05 -20.11
C ASN A 342 -5.70 -4.83 -19.21
N SER A 343 -5.57 -5.66 -18.18
CA SER A 343 -4.39 -5.71 -17.32
C SER A 343 -4.02 -7.16 -17.05
N PHE A 344 -2.77 -7.50 -17.24
CA PHE A 344 -2.16 -8.79 -16.94
C PHE A 344 -1.11 -8.59 -15.86
N PHE A 345 -1.09 -9.44 -14.86
CA PHE A 345 -0.08 -9.32 -13.81
C PHE A 345 0.52 -10.66 -13.42
N ILE A 346 1.75 -10.60 -12.93
CA ILE A 346 2.51 -11.73 -12.41
C ILE A 346 3.21 -11.31 -11.11
N ARG A 347 3.32 -12.25 -10.17
CA ARG A 347 4.15 -12.12 -8.98
C ARG A 347 4.89 -13.44 -8.73
N ALA A 348 6.20 -13.36 -8.52
CA ALA A 348 7.04 -14.47 -8.12
C ALA A 348 7.79 -14.09 -6.84
N GLU A 349 7.76 -14.98 -5.85
CA GLU A 349 8.29 -14.71 -4.52
C GLU A 349 9.11 -15.87 -3.99
N TYR A 350 10.18 -15.52 -3.29
CA TYR A 350 10.95 -16.40 -2.44
C TYR A 350 11.07 -15.76 -1.06
N VAL A 351 10.84 -16.53 0.00
CA VAL A 351 11.00 -16.06 1.38
C VAL A 351 11.57 -17.18 2.24
N ARG A 352 12.55 -16.83 3.07
CA ARG A 352 13.08 -17.72 4.11
C ARG A 352 12.36 -17.44 5.41
N LYS A 353 11.59 -18.42 5.91
CA LYS A 353 10.77 -18.34 7.11
C LYS A 353 11.20 -19.38 8.14
N SER A 354 10.94 -19.12 9.42
CA SER A 354 11.21 -20.08 10.50
C SER A 354 10.02 -21.01 10.74
N ALA A 355 10.27 -22.10 11.47
CA ALA A 355 9.22 -22.98 11.97
C ALA A 355 8.24 -22.25 12.86
N GLU A 356 8.70 -21.28 13.64
CA GLU A 356 7.88 -20.43 14.49
C GLU A 356 6.93 -19.57 13.66
N GLU A 357 7.44 -18.83 12.65
CA GLU A 357 6.65 -17.99 11.75
C GLU A 357 5.62 -18.79 10.96
N LEU A 358 5.93 -20.04 10.58
CA LEU A 358 5.00 -20.95 9.91
C LEU A 358 4.18 -21.81 10.87
N VAL A 359 4.37 -21.69 12.17
CA VAL A 359 3.71 -22.50 13.22
C VAL A 359 3.85 -24.00 12.94
N ILE A 360 5.10 -24.46 12.84
CA ILE A 360 5.45 -25.88 12.59
C ILE A 360 5.85 -26.51 13.92
N ALA A 361 4.87 -27.11 14.61
CA ALA A 361 5.08 -27.69 15.95
C ALA A 361 6.04 -28.91 15.98
N SER A 362 6.30 -29.53 14.83
CA SER A 362 7.18 -30.72 14.72
C SER A 362 8.65 -30.38 14.59
N ALA A 363 9.03 -29.10 14.57
CA ALA A 363 10.41 -28.65 14.39
C ALA A 363 10.82 -27.62 15.44
N PRO A 364 12.11 -27.48 15.75
CA PRO A 364 12.60 -26.37 16.59
C PRO A 364 12.18 -25.02 15.99
N PRO A 365 11.80 -24.02 16.81
CA PRO A 365 11.30 -22.70 16.35
C PRO A 365 12.22 -22.00 15.34
N THR A 366 13.52 -22.15 15.49
CA THR A 366 14.54 -21.52 14.63
C THR A 366 14.82 -22.27 13.32
N THR A 367 14.20 -23.45 13.10
CA THR A 367 14.37 -24.21 11.83
C THR A 367 13.89 -23.35 10.66
N ALA A 368 14.76 -23.16 9.66
CA ALA A 368 14.48 -22.33 8.51
C ALA A 368 13.90 -23.16 7.35
N TYR A 369 12.90 -22.60 6.69
CA TYR A 369 12.27 -23.14 5.49
C TYR A 369 12.30 -22.11 4.36
N ASP A 370 12.71 -22.56 3.18
CA ASP A 370 12.66 -21.78 1.97
C ASP A 370 11.29 -22.05 1.30
N VAL A 371 10.45 -21.03 1.25
CA VAL A 371 9.11 -21.09 0.66
C VAL A 371 9.01 -20.07 -0.48
N GLY A 372 8.09 -20.30 -1.41
CA GLY A 372 7.86 -19.39 -2.52
C GLY A 372 6.43 -19.41 -3.02
N ALA A 373 6.11 -18.44 -3.86
CA ALA A 373 4.83 -18.38 -4.54
C ALA A 373 4.98 -17.85 -5.95
N LEU A 374 4.16 -18.36 -6.87
CA LEU A 374 3.97 -17.80 -8.20
C LEU A 374 2.49 -17.49 -8.38
N ALA A 375 2.16 -16.31 -8.83
CA ALA A 375 0.81 -15.89 -9.14
C ALA A 375 0.74 -15.26 -10.53
N LEU A 376 -0.37 -15.52 -11.22
CA LEU A 376 -0.73 -14.93 -12.50
C LEU A 376 -2.16 -14.43 -12.41
N GLY A 377 -2.45 -13.28 -13.00
CA GLY A 377 -3.80 -12.76 -13.02
C GLY A 377 -4.10 -11.92 -14.24
N TYR A 378 -5.39 -11.71 -14.43
CA TYR A 378 -5.96 -10.87 -15.47
C TYR A 378 -7.12 -10.08 -14.89
N LEU A 379 -7.21 -8.81 -15.30
CA LEU A 379 -8.32 -7.94 -14.99
C LEU A 379 -8.85 -7.29 -16.27
N ARG A 380 -10.16 -7.34 -16.45
CA ARG A 380 -10.90 -6.61 -17.48
C ARG A 380 -11.62 -5.43 -16.85
N THR A 381 -11.26 -4.22 -17.20
CA THR A 381 -12.08 -3.04 -16.91
C THR A 381 -13.35 -3.09 -17.74
N VAL A 382 -14.51 -3.05 -17.07
CA VAL A 382 -15.82 -3.21 -17.72
C VAL A 382 -16.52 -1.88 -17.95
N GLY A 383 -16.09 -0.81 -17.29
CA GLY A 383 -16.65 0.52 -17.47
C GLY A 383 -16.34 1.48 -16.36
N THR A 384 -16.96 2.65 -16.42
CA THR A 384 -16.87 3.70 -15.40
C THR A 384 -18.28 4.09 -14.96
N VAL A 385 -18.54 4.08 -13.65
CA VAL A 385 -19.81 4.46 -13.02
C VAL A 385 -19.53 5.48 -11.92
N ALA A 386 -20.16 6.61 -11.95
CA ALA A 386 -20.03 7.69 -10.95
C ALA A 386 -18.57 8.09 -10.66
N GLY A 387 -17.73 8.14 -11.70
CA GLY A 387 -16.32 8.49 -11.56
C GLY A 387 -15.41 7.34 -11.07
N LEU A 388 -15.96 6.15 -10.83
CA LEU A 388 -15.21 4.95 -10.45
C LEU A 388 -15.07 4.01 -11.66
N SER A 389 -13.86 3.56 -11.90
CA SER A 389 -13.53 2.48 -12.83
C SER A 389 -13.83 1.13 -12.18
N ALA A 390 -14.70 0.34 -12.81
CA ALA A 390 -15.04 -1.01 -12.39
C ALA A 390 -14.32 -2.03 -13.28
N GLY A 391 -13.76 -3.07 -12.65
CA GLY A 391 -13.08 -4.17 -13.34
C GLY A 391 -13.40 -5.51 -12.71
N VAL A 392 -13.44 -6.56 -13.51
CA VAL A 392 -13.57 -7.95 -13.07
C VAL A 392 -12.25 -8.66 -13.34
N GLY A 393 -11.73 -9.34 -12.32
CA GLY A 393 -10.44 -10.01 -12.41
C GLY A 393 -10.44 -11.40 -11.81
N ALA A 394 -9.42 -12.15 -12.18
CA ALA A 394 -9.11 -13.45 -11.62
C ALA A 394 -7.60 -13.60 -11.42
N ARG A 395 -7.21 -14.32 -10.39
CA ARG A 395 -5.83 -14.65 -10.03
C ARG A 395 -5.73 -16.15 -9.75
N GLY A 396 -4.72 -16.81 -10.32
CA GLY A 396 -4.31 -18.17 -9.95
C GLY A 396 -2.94 -18.11 -9.28
N SER A 397 -2.70 -18.98 -8.32
CA SER A 397 -1.40 -19.09 -7.65
C SER A 397 -0.99 -20.52 -7.35
N VAL A 398 0.31 -20.72 -7.24
CA VAL A 398 0.97 -21.94 -6.75
C VAL A 398 1.92 -21.53 -5.65
N THR A 399 1.81 -22.15 -4.48
CA THR A 399 2.74 -21.98 -3.36
C THR A 399 3.72 -23.16 -3.37
N PHE A 400 5.00 -22.89 -3.18
CA PHE A 400 6.06 -23.90 -3.13
C PHE A 400 6.54 -24.08 -1.70
N VAL A 401 6.48 -25.31 -1.21
CA VAL A 401 7.02 -25.66 0.12
C VAL A 401 8.04 -26.79 0.00
N PRO A 402 9.06 -26.84 0.88
CA PRO A 402 10.04 -27.90 0.87
C PRO A 402 9.40 -29.26 1.21
N PRO A 403 10.03 -30.40 0.83
CA PRO A 403 9.48 -31.76 1.07
C PRO A 403 9.09 -32.00 2.53
N SER A 404 9.83 -31.45 3.48
CA SER A 404 9.58 -31.58 4.93
C SER A 404 8.24 -30.96 5.38
N LEU A 405 7.67 -30.04 4.62
CA LEU A 405 6.38 -29.41 4.90
C LEU A 405 5.22 -29.99 4.09
N GLU A 406 5.45 -30.99 3.22
CA GLU A 406 4.40 -31.62 2.43
C GLU A 406 3.27 -32.19 3.29
N VAL A 407 3.60 -32.84 4.41
CA VAL A 407 2.61 -33.40 5.34
C VAL A 407 1.75 -32.27 5.97
N VAL A 408 2.36 -31.11 6.22
CA VAL A 408 1.68 -29.97 6.83
C VAL A 408 0.73 -29.29 5.85
N TYR A 409 1.14 -29.12 4.60
CA TYR A 409 0.37 -28.41 3.58
C TYR A 409 -0.45 -29.33 2.67
N GLY A 410 -0.30 -30.67 2.81
CA GLY A 410 -0.99 -31.68 2.00
C GLY A 410 -0.47 -31.81 0.57
N SER A 411 0.46 -30.96 0.15
CA SER A 411 1.11 -30.95 -1.15
C SER A 411 2.37 -30.08 -1.08
N ARG A 412 3.34 -30.33 -1.94
CA ARG A 412 4.49 -29.46 -2.14
C ARG A 412 4.17 -28.22 -2.98
N THR A 413 3.03 -28.25 -3.67
CA THR A 413 2.58 -27.21 -4.60
C THR A 413 1.09 -26.92 -4.44
N PRO A 414 0.59 -26.56 -3.22
CA PRO A 414 -0.80 -26.19 -3.08
C PRO A 414 -1.12 -24.97 -3.95
N THR A 415 -2.34 -24.94 -4.50
CA THR A 415 -2.80 -23.91 -5.42
C THR A 415 -3.84 -23.00 -4.78
N GLY A 416 -3.99 -21.80 -5.31
CA GLY A 416 -5.02 -20.84 -4.89
C GLY A 416 -5.67 -20.17 -6.09
N VAL A 417 -6.90 -19.69 -5.89
CA VAL A 417 -7.67 -18.92 -6.88
C VAL A 417 -8.38 -17.78 -6.18
N ALA A 418 -8.30 -16.58 -6.75
CA ALA A 418 -9.15 -15.46 -6.35
C ALA A 418 -9.92 -14.93 -7.57
N ILE A 419 -11.21 -14.61 -7.37
CA ILE A 419 -12.06 -13.92 -8.34
C ILE A 419 -12.56 -12.66 -7.66
N TYR A 420 -12.50 -11.52 -8.36
CA TYR A 420 -12.79 -10.25 -7.71
C TYR A 420 -13.39 -9.20 -8.64
N LEU A 421 -14.13 -8.27 -8.04
CA LEU A 421 -14.53 -7.00 -8.61
C LEU A 421 -13.63 -5.91 -8.02
N ARG A 422 -12.95 -5.13 -8.86
CA ARG A 422 -12.15 -3.97 -8.46
C ARG A 422 -12.92 -2.69 -8.74
N LEU A 423 -12.93 -1.78 -7.74
CA LEU A 423 -13.39 -0.40 -7.88
C LEU A 423 -12.26 0.55 -7.48
N ARG A 424 -11.96 1.55 -8.33
CA ARG A 424 -11.00 2.63 -8.03
C ARG A 424 -11.41 3.91 -8.76
N PRO A 425 -10.91 5.11 -8.38
CA PRO A 425 -11.11 6.31 -9.20
C PRO A 425 -10.72 6.06 -10.65
N ALA A 426 -11.52 6.60 -11.58
CA ALA A 426 -11.29 6.35 -13.01
C ALA A 426 -10.01 7.01 -13.56
N GLY A 427 -9.35 7.84 -12.75
CA GLY A 427 -8.24 8.69 -13.14
C GLY A 427 -8.76 9.96 -13.84
N SER A 428 -8.30 11.10 -13.41
CA SER A 428 -8.51 12.34 -14.15
C SER A 428 -7.52 12.36 -15.32
N HIS A 429 -7.94 11.85 -16.48
CA HIS A 429 -7.20 12.10 -17.72
C HIS A 429 -7.22 13.63 -17.98
N GLY A 430 -6.41 14.37 -17.22
CA GLY A 430 -6.25 15.78 -17.37
C GLY A 430 -7.46 16.66 -17.03
N LYS A 431 -8.43 16.25 -16.23
CA LYS A 431 -9.60 17.06 -15.82
C LYS A 431 -9.58 17.33 -14.31
N THR A 432 -9.11 18.50 -13.93
CA THR A 432 -9.34 19.04 -12.57
C THR A 432 -10.75 19.65 -12.55
N MET A 433 -11.59 19.24 -11.61
CA MET A 433 -12.89 19.90 -11.38
C MET A 433 -12.68 21.10 -10.45
N ASN A 434 -13.14 22.27 -10.88
CA ASN A 434 -13.19 23.47 -10.04
C ASN A 434 -14.49 23.45 -9.24
N MET A 435 -14.40 23.51 -7.91
CA MET A 435 -15.53 23.48 -6.99
C MET A 435 -15.97 24.89 -6.52
N ASP A 436 -15.34 25.98 -7.01
CA ASP A 436 -15.64 27.35 -6.61
C ASP A 436 -17.06 27.84 -7.01
N GLY A 437 -17.87 27.01 -7.65
CA GLY A 437 -19.23 27.30 -8.09
C GLY A 437 -20.35 26.56 -7.34
N MET A 438 -20.07 25.84 -6.28
CA MET A 438 -21.12 25.22 -5.46
C MET A 438 -21.78 26.26 -4.53
N PRO A 439 -23.13 26.33 -4.48
CA PRO A 439 -23.80 27.22 -3.53
C PRO A 439 -23.48 26.79 -2.09
N GLU A 440 -23.12 27.78 -1.25
CA GLU A 440 -22.96 27.58 0.18
C GLU A 440 -24.19 26.92 0.78
N MET A 441 -24.01 25.75 1.40
CA MET A 441 -25.04 25.18 2.26
C MET A 441 -25.14 26.04 3.51
N HIS A 442 -26.12 26.93 3.56
CA HIS A 442 -26.51 27.58 4.80
C HIS A 442 -26.99 26.51 5.79
N LEU A 443 -26.15 26.19 6.77
CA LEU A 443 -26.61 25.57 8.00
C LEU A 443 -27.46 26.63 8.73
N GLY A 444 -28.78 26.52 8.57
CA GLY A 444 -29.70 27.36 9.30
C GLY A 444 -29.50 27.23 10.80
N SER A 445 -29.15 28.31 11.45
CA SER A 445 -29.26 28.46 12.91
C SER A 445 -30.74 28.44 13.28
N HIS A 446 -31.16 27.42 13.98
CA HIS A 446 -32.42 27.44 14.70
C HIS A 446 -32.14 28.06 16.07
N ASP A 447 -32.75 29.24 16.29
CA ASP A 447 -32.99 29.85 17.62
C ASP A 447 -33.92 28.97 18.49
#